data_0d37a1868ddaba6d545ee29a7903defe
#
_entry.id   0d37a1868ddaba6d545ee29a7903defe
#
_cell.length_a   1.000
_cell.length_b   1.000
_cell.length_c   1.000
_cell.angle_alpha   90.00
_cell.angle_beta   90.00
_cell.angle_gamma   90.00
#
_symmetry.space_group_name_H-M   'P 1'
#
loop_
_entity.id
_entity.type
_entity.pdbx_description
1 polymer ?
#
loop_
_entity_poly.entity_id
_entity_poly.type
_entity_poly.pdbx_seq_one_letter_code
_entity_poly.pdbx_strand_id
1 'polypeptide(L)'
;YFTEDIGVSKKLSSFFNSNKKEGVNLSDFLVETKKIKKGRSPGFFEPYLFDSKKDLVGPIKSEKGYHFFKILNRYKKGSLIGLDQAYNEIHQRIYKQKEASSSVAFLDSIKNSIEIYINPKYQ
;
A
#
# COMPACT_ATOMS: atom_id res chain seq x y z
N TYR A 1 6.83 -6.06 8.48
CA TYR A 1 6.60 -7.02 9.57
C TYR A 1 5.64 -6.40 10.58
N PHE A 2 4.64 -7.15 10.97
CA PHE A 2 3.65 -6.74 11.96
C PHE A 2 3.44 -7.87 12.97
N THR A 3 3.29 -7.52 14.25
CA THR A 3 2.92 -8.44 15.32
C THR A 3 2.09 -7.70 16.38
N GLU A 4 1.16 -8.39 16.98
CA GLU A 4 0.36 -7.90 18.11
C GLU A 4 1.08 -8.16 19.46
N ASP A 5 2.01 -9.10 19.50
CA ASP A 5 2.71 -9.52 20.71
C ASP A 5 3.96 -8.67 20.99
N ILE A 6 4.03 -8.08 22.18
CA ILE A 6 5.16 -7.27 22.63
C ILE A 6 6.43 -8.10 22.85
N GLY A 7 6.30 -9.35 23.27
CA GLY A 7 7.43 -10.27 23.49
C GLY A 7 8.10 -10.63 22.17
N VAL A 8 7.29 -10.92 21.15
CA VAL A 8 7.73 -11.19 19.78
C VAL A 8 8.36 -9.94 19.17
N SER A 9 7.77 -8.76 19.40
CA SER A 9 8.32 -7.47 18.98
C SER A 9 9.73 -7.21 19.56
N LYS A 10 9.95 -7.49 20.84
CA LYS A 10 11.28 -7.37 21.47
C LYS A 10 12.31 -8.33 20.88
N LYS A 11 11.92 -9.59 20.62
CA LYS A 11 12.79 -10.57 19.97
C LYS A 11 13.19 -10.12 18.56
N LEU A 12 12.25 -9.56 17.78
CA LEU A 12 12.55 -9.04 16.45
C LEU A 12 13.51 -7.84 16.50
N SER A 13 13.32 -6.93 17.46
CA SER A 13 14.27 -5.82 17.69
C SER A 13 15.68 -6.33 17.99
N SER A 14 15.81 -7.32 18.86
CA SER A 14 17.10 -7.93 19.19
C SER A 14 17.74 -8.62 18.00
N PHE A 15 16.94 -9.36 17.23
CA PHE A 15 17.39 -10.04 16.01
C PHE A 15 17.97 -9.06 14.98
N PHE A 16 17.30 -7.96 14.74
CA PHE A 16 17.78 -6.97 13.77
C PHE A 16 18.98 -6.16 14.27
N ASN A 17 19.11 -5.95 15.59
CA ASN A 17 20.21 -5.20 16.15
C ASN A 17 21.49 -6.04 16.35
N SER A 18 21.38 -7.36 16.48
CA SER A 18 22.50 -8.21 16.86
C SER A 18 23.21 -8.90 15.70
N ASN A 19 22.84 -8.71 14.45
CA ASN A 19 23.37 -9.43 13.28
C ASN A 19 23.33 -10.99 13.41
N LYS A 20 22.77 -11.53 14.48
CA LYS A 20 22.61 -12.96 14.69
C LYS A 20 21.30 -13.43 14.07
N LYS A 21 21.40 -14.35 13.11
CA LYS A 21 20.25 -14.93 12.40
C LYS A 21 19.50 -16.00 13.20
N GLU A 22 19.85 -16.22 14.46
CA GLU A 22 19.30 -17.31 15.28
C GLU A 22 18.12 -16.84 16.14
N GLY A 23 17.04 -17.58 16.13
CA GLY A 23 15.98 -17.56 17.14
C GLY A 23 14.71 -16.78 16.82
N VAL A 24 14.56 -16.22 15.64
CA VAL A 24 13.29 -15.57 15.21
C VAL A 24 12.70 -16.32 14.03
N ASN A 25 11.52 -16.87 14.22
CA ASN A 25 10.77 -17.49 13.13
C ASN A 25 9.98 -16.39 12.41
N LEU A 26 10.31 -16.13 11.14
CA LEU A 26 9.63 -15.09 10.35
C LEU A 26 8.17 -15.43 10.05
N SER A 27 7.75 -16.68 10.22
CA SER A 27 6.35 -17.09 10.10
C SER A 27 5.44 -16.53 11.19
N ASP A 28 6.02 -16.08 12.31
CA ASP A 28 5.27 -15.45 13.41
C ASP A 28 4.87 -14.00 13.11
N PHE A 29 5.26 -13.50 11.94
CA PHE A 29 4.98 -12.14 11.51
C PHE A 29 4.18 -12.10 10.22
N LEU A 30 3.24 -11.19 10.15
CA LEU A 30 2.65 -10.81 8.88
C LEU A 30 3.68 -9.99 8.09
N VAL A 31 4.24 -10.60 7.04
CA VAL A 31 5.24 -9.94 6.18
C VAL A 31 4.58 -9.49 4.90
N GLU A 32 4.65 -8.21 4.62
CA GLU A 32 4.08 -7.64 3.40
C GLU A 32 5.07 -6.64 2.77
N THR A 33 5.24 -6.72 1.45
CA THR A 33 6.05 -5.76 0.71
C THR A 33 5.14 -4.76 0.02
N LYS A 34 5.29 -3.49 0.36
CA LYS A 34 4.48 -2.40 -0.17
C LYS A 34 5.35 -1.25 -0.67
N LYS A 35 4.86 -0.56 -1.69
CA LYS A 35 5.40 0.72 -2.14
C LYS A 35 4.63 1.84 -1.44
N ILE A 36 5.35 2.66 -0.68
CA ILE A 36 4.77 3.75 0.11
C ILE A 36 5.17 5.08 -0.52
N LYS A 37 4.21 5.96 -0.73
CA LYS A 37 4.44 7.33 -1.19
C LYS A 37 4.26 8.29 -0.02
N LYS A 38 5.16 9.30 0.10
CA LYS A 38 5.02 10.39 1.10
C LYS A 38 3.67 11.10 0.89
N GLY A 39 2.95 11.38 1.98
CA GLY A 39 1.62 11.99 1.94
C GLY A 39 0.46 10.99 1.70
N ARG A 40 0.72 9.69 1.58
CA ARG A 40 -0.30 8.65 1.40
C ARG A 40 -0.24 7.51 2.43
N SER A 41 0.62 7.64 3.41
CA SER A 41 0.70 6.71 4.54
C SER A 41 0.09 7.33 5.79
N PRO A 42 -0.30 6.53 6.81
CA PRO A 42 -0.67 7.08 8.10
C PRO A 42 0.44 8.00 8.63
N GLY A 43 0.07 9.23 9.01
CA GLY A 43 1.03 10.30 9.33
C GLY A 43 2.05 9.95 10.41
N PHE A 44 1.70 9.06 11.34
CA PHE A 44 2.61 8.62 12.40
C PHE A 44 3.76 7.72 11.90
N PHE A 45 3.65 7.11 10.72
CA PHE A 45 4.76 6.34 10.10
C PHE A 45 5.70 7.20 9.27
N GLU A 46 5.24 8.32 8.73
CA GLU A 46 5.99 9.12 7.77
C GLU A 46 7.37 9.58 8.25
N PRO A 47 7.52 10.15 9.46
CA PRO A 47 8.83 10.57 9.95
C PRO A 47 9.83 9.42 10.01
N TYR A 48 9.35 8.24 10.40
CA TYR A 48 10.20 7.06 10.52
C TYR A 48 10.62 6.49 9.17
N LEU A 49 9.75 6.55 8.16
CA LEU A 49 9.99 5.98 6.84
C LEU A 49 10.79 6.91 5.93
N PHE A 50 10.53 8.21 5.98
CA PHE A 50 11.08 9.17 5.00
C PHE A 50 12.20 10.03 5.57
N ASP A 51 12.19 10.35 6.85
CA ASP A 51 13.19 11.24 7.46
C ASP A 51 14.34 10.44 8.12
N SER A 52 14.10 9.17 8.45
CA SER A 52 15.16 8.28 8.95
C SER A 52 16.09 7.83 7.83
N LYS A 53 17.40 7.87 8.07
CA LYS A 53 18.42 7.31 7.16
C LYS A 53 18.63 5.81 7.35
N LYS A 54 18.00 5.21 8.35
CA LYS A 54 18.14 3.79 8.67
C LYS A 54 17.30 2.95 7.72
N ASP A 55 17.81 1.83 7.26
CA ASP A 55 17.08 0.89 6.42
C ASP A 55 16.15 -0.01 7.22
N LEU A 56 16.36 -0.12 8.52
CA LEU A 56 15.47 -0.80 9.43
C LEU A 56 14.91 0.19 10.44
N VAL A 57 13.59 0.21 10.54
CA VAL A 57 12.83 1.13 11.37
C VAL A 57 11.80 0.37 12.19
N GLY A 58 11.79 0.58 13.49
CA GLY A 58 10.84 -0.03 14.44
C GLY A 58 11.51 -0.44 15.74
N PRO A 59 10.73 -0.94 16.71
CA PRO A 59 9.27 -1.12 16.67
C PRO A 59 8.51 0.21 16.72
N ILE A 60 7.49 0.37 15.87
CA ILE A 60 6.57 1.49 15.94
C ILE A 60 5.23 0.96 16.46
N LYS A 61 4.78 1.49 17.58
CA LYS A 61 3.50 1.09 18.19
C LYS A 61 2.34 1.76 17.46
N SER A 62 1.31 0.99 17.12
CA SER A 62 0.01 1.46 16.67
C SER A 62 -1.10 0.91 17.56
N GLU A 63 -2.34 1.30 17.32
CA GLU A 63 -3.51 0.75 18.03
C GLU A 63 -3.66 -0.76 17.83
N LYS A 64 -3.20 -1.28 16.68
CA LYS A 64 -3.31 -2.70 16.31
C LYS A 64 -2.12 -3.55 16.71
N GLY A 65 -0.98 -2.94 17.10
CA GLY A 65 0.22 -3.69 17.45
C GLY A 65 1.52 -2.98 17.08
N TYR A 66 2.57 -3.75 16.83
CA TYR A 66 3.91 -3.28 16.58
C TYR A 66 4.32 -3.49 15.13
N HIS A 67 4.83 -2.45 14.50
CA HIS A 67 5.25 -2.44 13.11
C HIS A 67 6.77 -2.30 12.99
N PHE A 68 7.35 -3.08 12.08
CA PHE A 68 8.75 -2.98 11.69
C PHE A 68 8.83 -2.79 10.18
N PHE A 69 9.64 -1.87 9.74
CA PHE A 69 9.84 -1.60 8.33
C PHE A 69 11.29 -1.86 7.95
N LYS A 70 11.50 -2.74 6.98
CA LYS A 70 12.77 -2.86 6.29
C LYS A 70 12.65 -2.13 4.95
N ILE A 71 13.44 -1.08 4.79
CA ILE A 71 13.43 -0.27 3.59
C ILE A 71 14.36 -0.93 2.57
N LEU A 72 13.78 -1.42 1.49
CA LEU A 72 14.51 -2.10 0.43
C LEU A 72 15.11 -1.09 -0.56
N ASN A 73 14.33 -0.08 -0.94
CA ASN A 73 14.74 0.94 -1.88
C ASN A 73 14.14 2.31 -1.52
N ARG A 74 14.88 3.37 -1.75
CA ARG A 74 14.44 4.77 -1.59
C ARG A 74 14.52 5.48 -2.92
N TYR A 75 13.42 6.07 -3.33
CA TYR A 75 13.33 6.85 -4.56
C TYR A 75 13.13 8.32 -4.23
N LYS A 76 13.94 9.19 -4.80
CA LYS A 76 13.76 10.64 -4.68
C LYS A 76 12.59 11.09 -5.56
N LYS A 77 12.01 12.25 -5.23
CA LYS A 77 10.99 12.87 -6.10
C LYS A 77 11.60 13.11 -7.48
N GLY A 78 10.90 12.68 -8.54
CA GLY A 78 11.37 12.79 -9.92
C GLY A 78 12.26 11.65 -10.40
N SER A 79 12.57 10.65 -9.57
CA SER A 79 13.31 9.48 -10.02
C SER A 79 12.51 8.69 -11.04
N LEU A 80 13.17 8.22 -12.10
CA LEU A 80 12.59 7.27 -13.04
C LEU A 80 12.44 5.90 -12.34
N ILE A 81 11.28 5.30 -12.49
CA ILE A 81 10.98 3.97 -11.97
C ILE A 81 10.99 3.01 -13.15
N GLY A 82 11.66 1.87 -13.00
CA GLY A 82 11.65 0.81 -14.01
C GLY A 82 10.24 0.29 -14.28
N LEU A 83 10.02 -0.26 -15.46
CA LEU A 83 8.71 -0.78 -15.90
C LEU A 83 8.18 -1.85 -14.93
N ASP A 84 9.03 -2.74 -14.44
CA ASP A 84 8.66 -3.80 -13.50
C ASP A 84 8.03 -3.25 -12.23
N GLN A 85 8.52 -2.10 -11.75
CA GLN A 85 8.03 -1.46 -10.55
C GLN A 85 6.78 -0.60 -10.80
N ALA A 86 6.60 -0.10 -12.02
CA ALA A 86 5.45 0.69 -12.45
C ALA A 86 4.30 -0.18 -12.98
N TYR A 87 4.56 -1.44 -13.31
CA TYR A 87 3.63 -2.33 -14.00
C TYR A 87 2.24 -2.39 -13.36
N ASN A 88 2.19 -2.63 -12.07
CA ASN A 88 0.90 -2.75 -11.37
C ASN A 88 0.10 -1.42 -11.40
N GLU A 89 0.78 -0.28 -11.28
CA GLU A 89 0.12 1.02 -11.33
C GLU A 89 -0.43 1.30 -12.74
N ILE A 90 0.35 0.99 -13.76
CA ILE A 90 -0.04 1.13 -15.18
C ILE A 90 -1.22 0.21 -15.49
N HIS A 91 -1.12 -1.06 -15.11
CA HIS A 91 -2.18 -2.04 -15.30
C HIS A 91 -3.50 -1.60 -14.64
N GLN A 92 -3.46 -1.15 -13.40
CA GLN A 92 -4.67 -0.66 -12.72
C GLN A 92 -5.27 0.58 -13.38
N ARG A 93 -4.44 1.50 -13.89
CA ARG A 93 -4.94 2.68 -14.61
C ARG A 93 -5.64 2.29 -15.90
N ILE A 94 -5.04 1.39 -16.68
CA ILE A 94 -5.63 0.89 -17.93
C ILE A 94 -6.93 0.13 -17.64
N TYR A 95 -6.94 -0.71 -16.61
CA TYR A 95 -8.13 -1.46 -16.21
C TYR A 95 -9.28 -0.53 -15.84
N LYS A 96 -9.06 0.46 -14.99
CA LYS A 96 -10.07 1.47 -14.61
C LYS A 96 -10.58 2.27 -15.80
N GLN A 97 -9.70 2.63 -16.74
CA GLN A 97 -10.09 3.33 -17.95
C GLN A 97 -11.01 2.47 -18.83
N LYS A 98 -10.66 1.19 -19.01
CA LYS A 98 -11.50 0.24 -19.77
C LYS A 98 -12.85 0.01 -19.10
N GLU A 99 -12.85 -0.17 -17.77
CA GLU A 99 -14.08 -0.33 -16.99
C GLU A 99 -15.01 0.87 -17.14
N ALA A 100 -14.49 2.09 -17.02
CA ALA A 100 -15.26 3.31 -17.21
C ALA A 100 -15.83 3.41 -18.63
N SER A 101 -15.00 3.15 -19.65
CA SER A 101 -15.46 3.18 -21.06
C SER A 101 -16.54 2.12 -21.35
N SER A 102 -16.37 0.91 -20.80
CA SER A 102 -17.36 -0.16 -20.97
C SER A 102 -18.67 0.17 -20.27
N SER A 103 -18.62 0.78 -19.08
CA SER A 103 -19.81 1.20 -18.33
C SER A 103 -20.59 2.28 -19.10
N VAL A 104 -19.89 3.26 -19.67
CA VAL A 104 -20.54 4.30 -20.52
C VAL A 104 -21.19 3.68 -21.74
N ALA A 105 -20.46 2.82 -22.47
CA ALA A 105 -21.00 2.15 -23.66
C ALA A 105 -22.23 1.28 -23.32
N PHE A 106 -22.19 0.60 -22.18
CA PHE A 106 -23.33 -0.20 -21.71
C PHE A 106 -24.55 0.67 -21.40
N LEU A 107 -24.35 1.78 -20.68
CA LEU A 107 -25.43 2.73 -20.37
C LEU A 107 -26.03 3.34 -21.63
N ASP A 108 -25.20 3.70 -22.61
CA ASP A 108 -25.66 4.23 -23.89
C ASP A 108 -26.45 3.17 -24.69
N SER A 109 -25.99 1.93 -24.67
CA SER A 109 -26.73 0.81 -25.26
C SER A 109 -28.12 0.64 -24.65
N ILE A 110 -28.21 0.70 -23.31
CA ILE A 110 -29.50 0.62 -22.60
C ILE A 110 -30.38 1.81 -22.96
N LYS A 111 -29.86 3.04 -22.93
CA LYS A 111 -30.63 4.25 -23.27
C LYS A 111 -31.22 4.18 -24.68
N ASN A 112 -30.48 3.60 -25.64
CA ASN A 112 -30.92 3.47 -27.02
C ASN A 112 -31.93 2.31 -27.23
N SER A 113 -31.99 1.36 -26.29
CA SER A 113 -32.88 0.20 -26.34
C SER A 113 -34.17 0.35 -25.54
N ILE A 114 -34.28 1.37 -24.71
CA ILE A 114 -35.40 1.60 -23.78
C ILE A 114 -36.02 2.96 -24.09
N GLU A 115 -37.36 3.00 -24.23
CA GLU A 115 -38.11 4.25 -24.27
C GLU A 115 -38.18 4.85 -22.85
N ILE A 116 -37.55 6.00 -22.64
CA ILE A 116 -37.48 6.66 -21.34
C ILE A 116 -38.59 7.72 -21.28
N TYR A 117 -39.64 7.46 -20.49
CA TYR A 117 -40.66 8.45 -20.17
C TYR A 117 -40.24 9.28 -18.94
N ILE A 118 -40.03 10.56 -19.13
CA ILE A 118 -39.75 11.52 -18.03
C ILE A 118 -41.07 12.22 -17.71
N ASN A 119 -41.56 12.08 -16.49
CA ASN A 119 -42.77 12.78 -16.06
C ASN A 119 -42.56 14.28 -16.12
N PRO A 120 -43.41 15.07 -16.83
CA PRO A 120 -43.27 16.51 -16.98
C PRO A 120 -43.24 17.31 -15.66
N LYS A 121 -43.68 16.70 -14.57
CA LYS A 121 -43.72 17.31 -13.24
C LYS A 121 -42.30 17.49 -12.62
N TYR A 122 -41.27 16.86 -13.19
CA TYR A 122 -39.89 16.86 -12.70
C TYR A 122 -38.90 17.41 -13.77
N GLN A 123 -39.39 18.09 -14.77
CA GLN A 123 -38.62 18.92 -15.69
C GLN A 123 -38.57 20.39 -15.17
#